data_698d6573a604dacbc0e2827c3f1c5113
#
_entry.id   698d6573a604dacbc0e2827c3f1c5113
#
_cell.length_a   1.000
_cell.length_b   1.000
_cell.length_c   1.000
_cell.angle_alpha   90.00
_cell.angle_beta   90.00
_cell.angle_gamma   90.00
#
_symmetry.space_group_name_H-M   'P 1'
#
loop_
_entity.id
_entity.type
_entity.pdbx_description
1 polymer ?
#
loop_
_entity_poly.entity_id
_entity_poly.type
_entity_poly.pdbx_seq_one_letter_code
_entity_poly.pdbx_strand_id
1 'polypeptide(L)'
;MKPSIAAKLAQLSSRLEELTRLLAQEGATADLDTYRRLAREHAEIAPVVELYQQYVRGEQDVRTAQEMAEDPAMRDFAEAEIRETRERLAAIEAELQRRLLPRDPNDERNIFLEIRAGTGGDESALFAGELFRMYSRYAERNGWQVEVVSHSPSERGGYREIIARVIGRGAYSRLKFESGGHRVQRVPVTETQGRIHTSACTVAVMPEADEIADVVLNPADLRVDTFRASGAGGQHVNKTDSAVRVTHLPTGIVVECQDDRSQHKNRARALAILAARIKDRQLREQQAQLAATRKSLIGSGDRSERIRTYNFPQGRVTDHRINLTLYKLREILDGELDELISALAAEHQAEQLAQLAEEASSP
;
A
#
# COMPACT_ATOMS: atom_id res chain seq x y z
N MET A 1 9.46 18.34 23.02
CA MET A 1 9.51 17.90 21.60
C MET A 1 10.93 17.98 21.02
N LYS A 2 11.35 17.07 20.11
CA LYS A 2 12.67 17.15 19.44
C LYS A 2 12.71 18.34 18.46
N PRO A 3 13.85 19.06 18.33
CA PRO A 3 13.95 20.26 17.49
C PRO A 3 13.62 19.99 15.99
N SER A 4 14.00 18.85 15.46
CA SER A 4 13.71 18.44 14.08
C SER A 4 12.21 18.25 13.81
N ILE A 5 11.49 17.66 14.77
CA ILE A 5 10.04 17.50 14.69
C ILE A 5 9.35 18.88 14.75
N ALA A 6 9.79 19.74 15.65
CA ALA A 6 9.28 21.11 15.76
C ALA A 6 9.49 21.93 14.46
N ALA A 7 10.68 21.81 13.83
CA ALA A 7 10.97 22.46 12.56
C ALA A 7 10.04 21.96 11.43
N LYS A 8 9.81 20.65 11.34
CA LYS A 8 8.89 20.06 10.36
C LYS A 8 7.45 20.52 10.58
N LEU A 9 6.99 20.60 11.83
CA LEU A 9 5.65 21.09 12.19
C LEU A 9 5.49 22.59 11.86
N ALA A 10 6.54 23.41 12.09
CA ALA A 10 6.54 24.80 11.68
C ALA A 10 6.43 24.96 10.16
N GLN A 11 7.14 24.14 9.37
CA GLN A 11 7.00 24.12 7.91
C GLN A 11 5.59 23.73 7.48
N LEU A 12 4.97 22.72 8.12
CA LEU A 12 3.58 22.34 7.84
C LEU A 12 2.60 23.47 8.18
N SER A 13 2.83 24.24 9.24
CA SER A 13 2.01 25.41 9.58
C SER A 13 2.07 26.48 8.49
N SER A 14 3.28 26.82 8.02
CA SER A 14 3.45 27.77 6.90
C SER A 14 2.81 27.24 5.61
N ARG A 15 2.92 25.95 5.35
CA ARG A 15 2.28 25.32 4.18
C ARG A 15 0.76 25.36 4.26
N LEU A 16 0.18 25.14 5.44
CA LEU A 16 -1.28 25.26 5.64
C LEU A 16 -1.79 26.67 5.36
N GLU A 17 -1.06 27.71 5.81
CA GLU A 17 -1.40 29.10 5.51
C GLU A 17 -1.35 29.40 4.01
N GLU A 18 -0.33 28.87 3.31
CA GLU A 18 -0.23 28.98 1.86
C GLU A 18 -1.41 28.32 1.16
N LEU A 19 -1.74 27.06 1.53
CA LEU A 19 -2.86 26.31 0.97
C LEU A 19 -4.19 27.03 1.20
N THR A 20 -4.40 27.55 2.41
CA THR A 20 -5.60 28.33 2.76
C THR A 20 -5.73 29.57 1.86
N ARG A 21 -4.61 30.26 1.61
CA ARG A 21 -4.58 31.43 0.71
C ARG A 21 -4.88 31.02 -0.74
N LEU A 22 -4.27 29.94 -1.24
CA LEU A 22 -4.49 29.46 -2.60
C LEU A 22 -5.93 29.01 -2.84
N LEU A 23 -6.54 28.33 -1.87
CA LEU A 23 -7.93 27.87 -1.94
C LEU A 23 -8.94 29.03 -1.86
N ALA A 24 -8.56 30.15 -1.23
CA ALA A 24 -9.39 31.34 -1.10
C ALA A 24 -9.26 32.33 -2.28
N GLN A 25 -8.37 32.09 -3.25
CA GLN A 25 -8.18 32.97 -4.39
C GLN A 25 -9.38 32.93 -5.35
N GLU A 26 -9.75 34.10 -5.91
CA GLU A 26 -10.73 34.15 -7.00
C GLU A 26 -10.23 33.37 -8.20
N GLY A 27 -11.02 32.40 -8.67
CA GLY A 27 -10.63 31.50 -9.77
C GLY A 27 -9.95 30.18 -9.35
N ALA A 28 -9.75 29.93 -8.06
CA ALA A 28 -9.18 28.65 -7.58
C ALA A 28 -9.94 27.41 -8.10
N THR A 29 -11.24 27.55 -8.38
CA THR A 29 -12.10 26.48 -8.93
C THR A 29 -12.05 26.37 -10.46
N ALA A 30 -11.30 27.22 -11.18
CA ALA A 30 -11.20 27.14 -12.63
C ALA A 30 -10.49 25.87 -13.10
N ASP A 31 -9.53 25.36 -12.33
CA ASP A 31 -8.91 24.06 -12.50
C ASP A 31 -9.34 23.12 -11.34
N LEU A 32 -10.35 22.31 -11.61
CA LEU A 32 -10.93 21.40 -10.64
C LEU A 32 -9.93 20.34 -10.11
N ASP A 33 -8.99 19.91 -10.92
CA ASP A 33 -8.03 18.88 -10.51
C ASP A 33 -6.97 19.46 -9.56
N THR A 34 -6.48 20.64 -9.88
CA THR A 34 -5.60 21.40 -8.97
C THR A 34 -6.31 21.76 -7.68
N TYR A 35 -7.56 22.25 -7.74
CA TYR A 35 -8.36 22.56 -6.56
C TYR A 35 -8.55 21.34 -5.65
N ARG A 36 -8.94 20.20 -6.22
CA ARG A 36 -9.11 18.95 -5.47
C ARG A 36 -7.83 18.48 -4.79
N ARG A 37 -6.70 18.62 -5.48
CA ARG A 37 -5.39 18.28 -4.93
C ARG A 37 -5.03 19.15 -3.74
N LEU A 38 -5.16 20.48 -3.89
CA LEU A 38 -4.88 21.42 -2.81
C LEU A 38 -5.84 21.26 -1.62
N ALA A 39 -7.13 21.04 -1.88
CA ALA A 39 -8.12 20.80 -0.84
C ALA A 39 -7.84 19.50 -0.05
N ARG A 40 -7.38 18.45 -0.73
CA ARG A 40 -6.96 17.21 -0.07
C ARG A 40 -5.74 17.43 0.81
N GLU A 41 -4.70 18.08 0.28
CA GLU A 41 -3.49 18.41 1.03
C GLU A 41 -3.82 19.27 2.26
N HIS A 42 -4.70 20.28 2.12
CA HIS A 42 -5.18 21.09 3.23
C HIS A 42 -5.88 20.24 4.30
N ALA A 43 -6.80 19.37 3.91
CA ALA A 43 -7.53 18.50 4.82
C ALA A 43 -6.63 17.49 5.56
N GLU A 44 -5.51 17.07 4.96
CA GLU A 44 -4.52 16.19 5.59
C GLU A 44 -3.65 16.93 6.61
N ILE A 45 -3.24 18.16 6.31
CA ILE A 45 -2.31 18.94 7.14
C ILE A 45 -3.04 19.66 8.29
N ALA A 46 -4.25 20.17 8.08
CA ALA A 46 -4.97 21.00 9.05
C ALA A 46 -5.07 20.35 10.45
N PRO A 47 -5.44 19.07 10.62
CA PRO A 47 -5.55 18.45 11.94
C PRO A 47 -4.20 18.32 12.66
N VAL A 48 -3.09 18.20 11.91
CA VAL A 48 -1.74 18.12 12.47
C VAL A 48 -1.29 19.47 12.99
N VAL A 49 -1.54 20.53 12.19
CA VAL A 49 -1.19 21.91 12.57
C VAL A 49 -2.04 22.39 13.75
N GLU A 50 -3.33 22.06 13.78
CA GLU A 50 -4.19 22.37 14.92
C GLU A 50 -3.66 21.76 16.22
N LEU A 51 -3.28 20.50 16.18
CA LEU A 51 -2.69 19.79 17.34
C LEU A 51 -1.33 20.41 17.74
N TYR A 52 -0.52 20.83 16.77
CA TYR A 52 0.73 21.54 17.04
C TYR A 52 0.49 22.92 17.70
N GLN A 53 -0.51 23.66 17.26
CA GLN A 53 -0.88 24.92 17.91
C GLN A 53 -1.34 24.72 19.35
N GLN A 54 -2.05 23.64 19.66
CA GLN A 54 -2.40 23.26 21.02
C GLN A 54 -1.15 22.97 21.85
N TYR A 55 -0.16 22.28 21.28
CA TYR A 55 1.12 22.02 21.92
C TYR A 55 1.86 23.33 22.25
N VAL A 56 1.97 24.23 21.29
CA VAL A 56 2.66 25.52 21.49
C VAL A 56 1.98 26.39 22.57
N ARG A 57 0.63 26.40 22.59
CA ARG A 57 -0.13 27.07 23.65
C ARG A 57 0.14 26.46 25.00
N GLY A 58 0.12 25.14 25.12
CA GLY A 58 0.42 24.46 26.36
C GLY A 58 1.86 24.68 26.86
N GLU A 59 2.85 24.82 25.98
CA GLU A 59 4.21 25.25 26.38
C GLU A 59 4.21 26.67 26.95
N GLN A 60 3.41 27.56 26.40
CA GLN A 60 3.27 28.92 26.92
C GLN A 60 2.57 28.91 28.30
N ASP A 61 1.50 28.08 28.44
CA ASP A 61 0.80 27.92 29.73
C ASP A 61 1.76 27.43 30.82
N VAL A 62 2.64 26.44 30.52
CA VAL A 62 3.67 25.97 31.46
C VAL A 62 4.63 27.07 31.84
N ARG A 63 5.07 27.92 30.89
CA ARG A 63 5.97 29.05 31.22
C ARG A 63 5.29 30.06 32.12
N THR A 64 4.04 30.43 31.80
CA THR A 64 3.26 31.35 32.64
C THR A 64 3.04 30.77 34.05
N ALA A 65 2.70 29.49 34.17
CA ALA A 65 2.55 28.83 35.47
C ALA A 65 3.88 28.74 36.24
N GLN A 66 5.02 28.58 35.55
CA GLN A 66 6.35 28.63 36.20
C GLN A 66 6.66 30.03 36.79
N GLU A 67 6.31 31.10 36.05
CA GLU A 67 6.44 32.49 36.59
C GLU A 67 5.51 32.71 37.79
N MET A 68 4.28 32.17 37.77
CA MET A 68 3.35 32.24 38.90
C MET A 68 3.84 31.46 40.14
N ALA A 69 4.61 30.38 39.94
CA ALA A 69 5.17 29.57 41.03
C ALA A 69 6.26 30.31 41.84
N GLU A 70 6.77 31.44 41.34
CA GLU A 70 7.71 32.29 42.10
C GLU A 70 7.02 32.99 43.25
N ASP A 71 5.69 33.23 43.18
CA ASP A 71 4.89 33.75 44.27
C ASP A 71 4.53 32.64 45.28
N PRO A 72 4.97 32.73 46.55
CA PRO A 72 4.65 31.72 47.54
C PRO A 72 3.15 31.46 47.76
N ALA A 73 2.29 32.48 47.53
CA ALA A 73 0.84 32.33 47.65
C ALA A 73 0.19 31.54 46.52
N MET A 74 0.83 31.48 45.36
CA MET A 74 0.33 30.80 44.13
C MET A 74 1.04 29.48 43.84
N ARG A 75 2.09 29.15 44.59
CA ARG A 75 3.00 28.03 44.29
C ARG A 75 2.27 26.69 44.13
N ASP A 76 1.47 26.30 45.12
CA ASP A 76 0.79 24.99 45.10
C ASP A 76 -0.17 24.86 43.93
N PHE A 77 -0.87 25.94 43.58
CA PHE A 77 -1.74 25.98 42.41
C PHE A 77 -0.94 25.89 41.12
N ALA A 78 0.11 26.67 40.98
CA ALA A 78 0.96 26.68 39.78
C ALA A 78 1.66 25.32 39.56
N GLU A 79 2.12 24.66 40.61
CA GLU A 79 2.73 23.33 40.50
C GLU A 79 1.73 22.25 40.07
N ALA A 80 0.47 22.34 40.50
CA ALA A 80 -0.60 21.46 40.04
C ALA A 80 -0.88 21.67 38.53
N GLU A 81 -1.01 22.94 38.11
CA GLU A 81 -1.25 23.30 36.69
C GLU A 81 -0.08 22.88 35.80
N ILE A 82 1.17 23.06 36.23
CA ILE A 82 2.35 22.61 35.50
C ILE A 82 2.33 21.10 35.29
N ARG A 83 1.96 20.33 36.31
CA ARG A 83 1.90 18.87 36.22
C ARG A 83 0.83 18.42 35.23
N GLU A 84 -0.39 18.93 35.35
CA GLU A 84 -1.49 18.58 34.44
C GLU A 84 -1.19 18.98 33.02
N THR A 85 -0.68 20.18 32.78
CA THR A 85 -0.34 20.65 31.42
C THR A 85 0.82 19.83 30.83
N ARG A 86 1.81 19.41 31.61
CA ARG A 86 2.88 18.54 31.10
C ARG A 86 2.39 17.16 30.72
N GLU A 87 1.45 16.57 31.46
CA GLU A 87 0.81 15.29 31.06
C GLU A 87 0.04 15.44 29.75
N ARG A 88 -0.73 16.52 29.59
CA ARG A 88 -1.42 16.87 28.36
C ARG A 88 -0.46 17.07 27.19
N LEU A 89 0.64 17.79 27.38
CA LEU A 89 1.68 18.00 26.37
C LEU A 89 2.34 16.69 25.93
N ALA A 90 2.62 15.78 26.84
CA ALA A 90 3.18 14.47 26.53
C ALA A 90 2.21 13.65 25.64
N ALA A 91 0.91 13.68 25.93
CA ALA A 91 -0.10 13.02 25.13
C ALA A 91 -0.20 13.64 23.71
N ILE A 92 -0.19 14.98 23.61
CA ILE A 92 -0.20 15.70 22.35
C ILE A 92 1.06 15.38 21.52
N GLU A 93 2.24 15.36 22.16
CA GLU A 93 3.50 15.02 21.49
C GLU A 93 3.47 13.61 20.88
N ALA A 94 2.99 12.62 21.64
CA ALA A 94 2.84 11.25 21.15
C ALA A 94 1.86 11.17 19.98
N GLU A 95 0.76 11.93 19.98
CA GLU A 95 -0.19 11.98 18.88
C GLU A 95 0.39 12.69 17.65
N LEU A 96 1.12 13.78 17.83
CA LEU A 96 1.83 14.47 16.74
C LEU A 96 2.85 13.55 16.06
N GLN A 97 3.63 12.80 16.83
CA GLN A 97 4.59 11.83 16.31
C GLN A 97 3.88 10.78 15.45
N ARG A 98 2.76 10.22 15.92
CA ARG A 98 1.96 9.27 15.15
C ARG A 98 1.41 9.86 13.83
N ARG A 99 0.95 11.11 13.85
CA ARG A 99 0.40 11.78 12.67
C ARG A 99 1.45 12.24 11.66
N LEU A 100 2.68 12.42 12.08
CA LEU A 100 3.81 12.75 11.21
C LEU A 100 4.40 11.56 10.47
N LEU A 101 4.01 10.33 10.85
CA LEU A 101 4.43 9.14 10.11
C LEU A 101 3.91 9.20 8.66
N PRO A 102 4.74 8.85 7.69
CA PRO A 102 4.32 8.80 6.31
C PRO A 102 3.19 7.78 6.17
N ARG A 103 2.03 8.22 5.70
CA ARG A 103 0.94 7.31 5.35
C ARG A 103 1.29 6.59 4.06
N ASP A 104 1.12 5.28 4.05
CA ASP A 104 1.23 4.51 2.82
C ASP A 104 0.07 4.92 1.88
N PRO A 105 0.35 5.41 0.66
CA PRO A 105 -0.70 5.81 -0.29
C PRO A 105 -1.65 4.66 -0.65
N ASN A 106 -1.25 3.42 -0.37
CA ASN A 106 -2.06 2.24 -0.63
C ASN A 106 -3.01 1.88 0.54
N ASP A 107 -2.86 2.52 1.73
CA ASP A 107 -3.60 2.14 2.93
C ASP A 107 -5.13 2.12 2.76
N GLU A 108 -5.67 2.99 1.92
CA GLU A 108 -7.11 3.08 1.63
C GLU A 108 -7.55 2.18 0.45
N ARG A 109 -6.62 1.48 -0.22
CA ARG A 109 -6.92 0.66 -1.39
C ARG A 109 -7.55 -0.67 -1.03
N ASN A 110 -8.32 -1.21 -1.99
CA ASN A 110 -8.68 -2.62 -2.01
C ASN A 110 -7.42 -3.47 -2.20
N ILE A 111 -7.54 -4.78 -1.91
CA ILE A 111 -6.41 -5.70 -2.02
C ILE A 111 -6.75 -6.93 -2.84
N PHE A 112 -5.72 -7.53 -3.40
CA PHE A 112 -5.70 -8.94 -3.80
C PHE A 112 -5.02 -9.76 -2.70
N LEU A 113 -5.77 -10.71 -2.16
CA LEU A 113 -5.30 -11.70 -1.20
C LEU A 113 -5.03 -13.00 -1.97
N GLU A 114 -3.78 -13.41 -2.00
CA GLU A 114 -3.36 -14.67 -2.61
C GLU A 114 -2.85 -15.61 -1.54
N ILE A 115 -3.37 -16.83 -1.51
CA ILE A 115 -2.94 -17.89 -0.59
C ILE A 115 -2.55 -19.09 -1.43
N ARG A 116 -1.33 -19.58 -1.23
CA ARG A 116 -0.80 -20.78 -1.89
C ARG A 116 -0.38 -21.82 -0.89
N ALA A 117 -0.74 -23.06 -1.16
CA ALA A 117 -0.20 -24.21 -0.47
C ALA A 117 1.32 -24.30 -0.76
N GLY A 118 2.11 -24.42 0.30
CA GLY A 118 3.55 -24.60 0.24
C GLY A 118 3.95 -26.03 0.58
N THR A 119 4.96 -26.18 1.44
CA THR A 119 5.45 -27.48 1.90
C THR A 119 4.41 -28.19 2.75
N GLY A 120 4.01 -29.43 2.40
CA GLY A 120 3.08 -30.24 3.20
C GLY A 120 2.01 -30.99 2.40
N GLY A 121 2.00 -30.88 1.07
CA GLY A 121 1.06 -31.59 0.20
C GLY A 121 -0.40 -31.24 0.47
N ASP A 122 -1.28 -32.25 0.63
CA ASP A 122 -2.71 -32.06 0.86
C ASP A 122 -3.01 -31.28 2.15
N GLU A 123 -2.19 -31.44 3.18
CA GLU A 123 -2.33 -30.74 4.45
C GLU A 123 -2.14 -29.23 4.31
N SER A 124 -1.17 -28.80 3.50
CA SER A 124 -0.99 -27.38 3.20
C SER A 124 -2.17 -26.81 2.39
N ALA A 125 -2.77 -27.61 1.50
CA ALA A 125 -3.96 -27.17 0.76
C ALA A 125 -5.20 -27.02 1.67
N LEU A 126 -5.39 -27.91 2.62
CA LEU A 126 -6.45 -27.80 3.64
C LEU A 126 -6.24 -26.54 4.51
N PHE A 127 -5.00 -26.31 4.92
CA PHE A 127 -4.66 -25.13 5.71
C PHE A 127 -4.83 -23.82 4.92
N ALA A 128 -4.54 -23.82 3.62
CA ALA A 128 -4.84 -22.66 2.75
C ALA A 128 -6.34 -22.34 2.74
N GLY A 129 -7.20 -23.35 2.72
CA GLY A 129 -8.65 -23.19 2.84
C GLY A 129 -9.08 -22.60 4.19
N GLU A 130 -8.43 -23.02 5.28
CA GLU A 130 -8.69 -22.47 6.63
C GLU A 130 -8.23 -21.03 6.74
N LEU A 131 -7.06 -20.67 6.21
CA LEU A 131 -6.58 -19.29 6.16
C LEU A 131 -7.51 -18.41 5.33
N PHE A 132 -7.98 -18.88 4.18
CA PHE A 132 -8.95 -18.14 3.37
C PHE A 132 -10.25 -17.90 4.13
N ARG A 133 -10.77 -18.89 4.82
CA ARG A 133 -11.95 -18.73 5.68
C ARG A 133 -11.72 -17.73 6.81
N MET A 134 -10.57 -17.77 7.46
CA MET A 134 -10.16 -16.84 8.50
C MET A 134 -10.18 -15.38 8.00
N TYR A 135 -9.54 -15.12 6.85
CA TYR A 135 -9.53 -13.77 6.27
C TYR A 135 -10.90 -13.34 5.74
N SER A 136 -11.70 -14.25 5.19
CA SER A 136 -13.06 -13.94 4.76
C SER A 136 -13.94 -13.51 5.93
N ARG A 137 -13.85 -14.21 7.07
CA ARG A 137 -14.59 -13.83 8.28
C ARG A 137 -14.08 -12.52 8.89
N TYR A 138 -12.78 -12.29 8.84
CA TYR A 138 -12.21 -11.01 9.25
C TYR A 138 -12.74 -9.87 8.37
N ALA A 139 -12.79 -10.07 7.06
CA ALA A 139 -13.36 -9.11 6.11
C ALA A 139 -14.85 -8.84 6.40
N GLU A 140 -15.65 -9.87 6.62
CA GLU A 140 -17.07 -9.73 6.98
C GLU A 140 -17.27 -8.91 8.26
N ARG A 141 -16.46 -9.15 9.31
CA ARG A 141 -16.50 -8.39 10.56
C ARG A 141 -16.18 -6.91 10.38
N ASN A 142 -15.32 -6.59 9.41
CA ASN A 142 -14.95 -5.20 9.07
C ASN A 142 -15.89 -4.57 8.02
N GLY A 143 -16.95 -5.29 7.57
CA GLY A 143 -17.88 -4.81 6.55
C GLY A 143 -17.28 -4.77 5.14
N TRP A 144 -16.22 -5.55 4.87
CA TRP A 144 -15.60 -5.65 3.57
C TRP A 144 -16.19 -6.78 2.75
N GLN A 145 -16.23 -6.60 1.44
CA GLN A 145 -16.69 -7.62 0.49
C GLN A 145 -15.51 -8.46 0.01
N VAL A 146 -15.72 -9.79 -0.10
CA VAL A 146 -14.70 -10.72 -0.64
C VAL A 146 -15.22 -11.35 -1.92
N GLU A 147 -14.47 -11.20 -3.00
CA GLU A 147 -14.75 -11.76 -4.33
C GLU A 147 -13.64 -12.74 -4.72
N VAL A 148 -13.99 -13.99 -4.96
CA VAL A 148 -13.01 -14.97 -5.46
C VAL A 148 -12.76 -14.71 -6.94
N VAL A 149 -11.51 -14.38 -7.26
CA VAL A 149 -11.05 -14.10 -8.63
C VAL A 149 -10.62 -15.39 -9.34
N SER A 150 -9.86 -16.23 -8.65
CA SER A 150 -9.36 -17.48 -9.18
C SER A 150 -9.08 -18.46 -8.05
N HIS A 151 -9.27 -19.75 -8.30
CA HIS A 151 -8.91 -20.79 -7.35
C HIS A 151 -8.54 -22.09 -8.05
N SER A 152 -7.62 -22.84 -7.43
CA SER A 152 -7.24 -24.17 -7.81
C SER A 152 -7.53 -25.11 -6.63
N PRO A 153 -8.62 -25.89 -6.65
CA PRO A 153 -8.97 -26.78 -5.56
C PRO A 153 -8.01 -27.96 -5.47
N SER A 154 -7.87 -28.53 -4.27
CA SER A 154 -7.19 -29.80 -4.05
C SER A 154 -8.19 -30.96 -4.02
N GLU A 155 -7.76 -32.16 -4.43
CA GLU A 155 -8.61 -33.35 -4.47
C GLU A 155 -9.19 -33.74 -3.08
N ARG A 156 -8.46 -33.44 -2.00
CA ARG A 156 -8.86 -33.72 -0.62
C ARG A 156 -9.49 -32.52 0.11
N GLY A 157 -9.86 -31.49 -0.65
CA GLY A 157 -10.42 -30.24 -0.12
C GLY A 157 -9.35 -29.17 0.09
N GLY A 158 -9.82 -27.94 0.36
CA GLY A 158 -8.95 -26.76 0.41
C GLY A 158 -8.48 -26.32 -0.97
N TYR A 159 -7.41 -25.53 -1.00
CA TYR A 159 -6.91 -24.91 -2.22
C TYR A 159 -5.41 -25.10 -2.37
N ARG A 160 -4.96 -25.47 -3.59
CA ARG A 160 -3.55 -25.34 -3.98
C ARG A 160 -3.18 -23.88 -4.13
N GLU A 161 -4.12 -23.10 -4.66
CA GLU A 161 -4.03 -21.64 -4.79
C GLU A 161 -5.43 -21.05 -4.72
N ILE A 162 -5.59 -19.93 -4.05
CA ILE A 162 -6.78 -19.11 -4.10
C ILE A 162 -6.38 -17.65 -4.14
N ILE A 163 -7.02 -16.91 -5.06
CA ILE A 163 -6.85 -15.46 -5.21
C ILE A 163 -8.23 -14.83 -5.03
N ALA A 164 -8.32 -13.94 -4.07
CA ALA A 164 -9.54 -13.19 -3.79
C ALA A 164 -9.25 -11.68 -3.76
N ARG A 165 -10.22 -10.90 -4.22
CA ARG A 165 -10.24 -9.45 -4.08
C ARG A 165 -11.01 -9.10 -2.82
N VAL A 166 -10.42 -8.31 -1.94
CA VAL A 166 -11.08 -7.77 -0.74
C VAL A 166 -11.34 -6.29 -0.98
N ILE A 167 -12.61 -5.93 -0.99
CA ILE A 167 -13.10 -4.59 -1.30
C ILE A 167 -13.58 -3.94 -0.02
N GLY A 168 -12.87 -2.89 0.40
CA GLY A 168 -13.24 -2.15 1.59
C GLY A 168 -12.20 -1.12 1.99
N ARG A 169 -12.68 -0.03 2.56
CA ARG A 169 -11.81 1.05 2.99
C ARG A 169 -10.86 0.58 4.09
N GLY A 170 -9.56 0.84 3.91
CA GLY A 170 -8.54 0.46 4.88
C GLY A 170 -8.17 -1.03 4.87
N ALA A 171 -8.60 -1.81 3.87
CA ALA A 171 -8.27 -3.23 3.78
C ALA A 171 -6.76 -3.46 3.69
N TYR A 172 -6.05 -2.66 2.88
CA TYR A 172 -4.60 -2.78 2.77
C TYR A 172 -3.89 -2.40 4.08
N SER A 173 -4.30 -1.32 4.73
CA SER A 173 -3.66 -0.85 5.98
C SER A 173 -3.66 -1.92 7.09
N ARG A 174 -4.71 -2.74 7.12
CA ARG A 174 -4.87 -3.83 8.10
C ARG A 174 -4.16 -5.11 7.68
N LEU A 175 -4.35 -5.54 6.43
CA LEU A 175 -3.90 -6.85 5.97
C LEU A 175 -2.49 -6.87 5.37
N LYS A 176 -1.85 -5.73 5.10
CA LYS A 176 -0.47 -5.66 4.57
C LYS A 176 0.56 -6.44 5.40
N PHE A 177 0.32 -6.59 6.71
CA PHE A 177 1.19 -7.33 7.63
C PHE A 177 1.01 -8.85 7.54
N GLU A 178 0.03 -9.35 6.80
CA GLU A 178 -0.26 -10.78 6.67
C GLU A 178 0.56 -11.47 5.57
N SER A 179 1.33 -10.71 4.78
CA SER A 179 2.18 -11.29 3.74
C SER A 179 3.36 -12.05 4.32
N GLY A 180 3.57 -13.29 3.87
CA GLY A 180 4.68 -14.14 4.28
C GLY A 180 4.31 -15.61 4.43
N GLY A 181 5.19 -16.38 5.08
CA GLY A 181 5.01 -17.81 5.35
C GLY A 181 4.20 -18.07 6.62
N HIS A 182 3.10 -18.79 6.50
CA HIS A 182 2.23 -19.23 7.60
C HIS A 182 2.43 -20.70 7.83
N ARG A 183 2.88 -21.08 9.02
CA ARG A 183 3.19 -22.46 9.39
C ARG A 183 2.12 -23.05 10.29
N VAL A 184 1.66 -24.26 9.97
CA VAL A 184 0.73 -25.02 10.80
C VAL A 184 1.43 -26.24 11.41
N GLN A 185 1.12 -26.53 12.66
CA GLN A 185 1.56 -27.70 13.39
C GLN A 185 0.34 -28.41 13.95
N ARG A 186 -0.03 -29.54 13.36
CA ARG A 186 -1.12 -30.42 13.81
C ARG A 186 -0.94 -31.85 13.32
N VAL A 187 -1.74 -32.74 13.86
CA VAL A 187 -1.90 -34.09 13.31
C VAL A 187 -2.78 -33.97 12.06
N PRO A 188 -2.28 -34.28 10.84
CA PRO A 188 -3.08 -34.22 9.63
C PRO A 188 -4.26 -35.17 9.68
N VAL A 189 -5.35 -34.86 8.98
CA VAL A 189 -6.49 -35.77 8.82
C VAL A 189 -6.08 -37.08 8.14
N THR A 190 -5.00 -37.04 7.36
CA THR A 190 -4.44 -38.19 6.63
C THR A 190 -3.45 -39.05 7.44
N GLU A 191 -3.10 -38.60 8.66
CA GLU A 191 -2.11 -39.29 9.50
C GLU A 191 -2.78 -40.30 10.43
N THR A 192 -2.43 -41.58 10.30
CA THR A 192 -3.03 -42.67 11.07
C THR A 192 -2.31 -42.98 12.39
N GLN A 193 -1.06 -42.53 12.54
CA GLN A 193 -0.22 -42.78 13.72
C GLN A 193 -0.20 -41.61 14.73
N GLY A 194 -1.01 -40.58 14.51
CA GLY A 194 -1.13 -39.47 15.43
C GLY A 194 0.11 -38.56 15.50
N ARG A 195 1.01 -38.60 14.52
CA ARG A 195 2.20 -37.76 14.49
C ARG A 195 1.88 -36.34 14.08
N ILE A 196 2.46 -35.36 14.79
CA ILE A 196 2.34 -33.96 14.45
C ILE A 196 3.19 -33.67 13.21
N HIS A 197 2.56 -33.18 12.15
CA HIS A 197 3.24 -32.72 10.96
C HIS A 197 3.34 -31.17 10.96
N THR A 198 4.32 -30.69 10.22
CA THR A 198 4.53 -29.26 10.02
C THR A 198 4.34 -28.95 8.54
N SER A 199 3.31 -28.20 8.23
CA SER A 199 3.01 -27.72 6.87
C SER A 199 3.05 -26.20 6.81
N ALA A 200 3.18 -25.65 5.62
CA ALA A 200 3.25 -24.20 5.42
C ALA A 200 2.42 -23.75 4.21
N CYS A 201 1.87 -22.57 4.32
CA CYS A 201 1.26 -21.82 3.22
C CYS A 201 1.93 -20.47 3.08
N THR A 202 1.87 -19.89 1.91
CA THR A 202 2.28 -18.50 1.68
C THR A 202 1.06 -17.64 1.46
N VAL A 203 1.09 -16.46 2.06
CA VAL A 203 0.07 -15.43 1.89
C VAL A 203 0.73 -14.21 1.27
N ALA A 204 0.12 -13.65 0.23
CA ALA A 204 0.53 -12.37 -0.35
C ALA A 204 -0.67 -11.43 -0.34
N VAL A 205 -0.47 -10.25 0.21
CA VAL A 205 -1.42 -9.15 0.21
C VAL A 205 -0.85 -8.04 -0.65
N MET A 206 -1.50 -7.76 -1.76
CA MET A 206 -1.07 -6.75 -2.72
C MET A 206 -2.16 -5.69 -2.87
N PRO A 207 -1.82 -4.39 -2.89
CA PRO A 207 -2.81 -3.35 -3.17
C PRO A 207 -3.33 -3.50 -4.59
N GLU A 208 -4.61 -3.19 -4.79
CA GLU A 208 -5.19 -3.12 -6.13
C GLU A 208 -4.49 -2.02 -6.91
N ALA A 209 -3.91 -2.38 -8.05
CA ALA A 209 -3.24 -1.43 -8.94
C ALA A 209 -4.28 -0.61 -9.70
N ASP A 210 -3.93 0.64 -9.99
CA ASP A 210 -4.76 1.48 -10.85
C ASP A 210 -4.81 0.88 -12.26
N GLU A 211 -5.98 0.97 -12.89
CA GLU A 211 -6.13 0.58 -14.30
C GLU A 211 -5.26 1.49 -15.17
N ILE A 212 -4.52 0.88 -16.09
CA ILE A 212 -3.77 1.63 -17.08
C ILE A 212 -4.75 2.29 -18.01
N ALA A 213 -4.83 3.61 -17.97
CA ALA A 213 -5.65 4.40 -18.89
C ALA A 213 -5.23 4.18 -20.33
N ASP A 214 -6.15 4.42 -21.26
CA ASP A 214 -5.82 4.35 -22.67
C ASP A 214 -4.73 5.36 -23.04
N VAL A 215 -3.79 4.89 -23.86
CA VAL A 215 -2.62 5.69 -24.24
C VAL A 215 -3.07 6.79 -25.22
N VAL A 216 -3.01 8.03 -24.77
CA VAL A 216 -3.19 9.20 -25.63
C VAL A 216 -1.82 9.58 -26.19
N LEU A 217 -1.67 9.46 -27.51
CA LEU A 217 -0.42 9.82 -28.18
C LEU A 217 -0.36 11.34 -28.37
N ASN A 218 0.63 11.98 -27.75
CA ASN A 218 0.91 13.40 -27.96
C ASN A 218 1.66 13.57 -29.28
N PRO A 219 1.16 14.37 -30.24
CA PRO A 219 1.84 14.61 -31.52
C PRO A 219 3.27 15.13 -31.39
N ALA A 220 3.59 15.87 -30.32
CA ALA A 220 4.95 16.38 -30.06
C ALA A 220 5.97 15.26 -29.76
N ASP A 221 5.51 14.11 -29.26
CA ASP A 221 6.34 12.95 -28.91
C ASP A 221 6.50 11.97 -30.08
N LEU A 222 5.93 12.32 -31.25
CA LEU A 222 5.91 11.45 -32.43
C LEU A 222 6.78 12.01 -33.53
N ARG A 223 7.67 11.19 -34.04
CA ARG A 223 8.33 11.44 -35.31
C ARG A 223 7.71 10.54 -36.39
N VAL A 224 7.20 11.15 -37.45
CA VAL A 224 6.54 10.47 -38.57
C VAL A 224 7.35 10.64 -39.81
N ASP A 225 7.89 9.56 -40.34
CA ASP A 225 8.67 9.51 -41.57
C ASP A 225 7.85 8.76 -42.64
N THR A 226 7.86 9.26 -43.84
CA THR A 226 7.24 8.60 -45.00
C THR A 226 8.29 8.06 -45.95
N PHE A 227 8.04 6.91 -46.54
CA PHE A 227 8.96 6.26 -47.46
C PHE A 227 8.20 5.43 -48.50
N ARG A 228 8.94 4.97 -49.51
CA ARG A 228 8.37 4.13 -50.56
C ARG A 228 8.13 2.71 -50.05
N ALA A 229 6.90 2.20 -50.27
CA ALA A 229 6.61 0.83 -49.92
C ALA A 229 7.46 -0.15 -50.74
N SER A 230 8.00 -1.18 -50.10
CA SER A 230 8.71 -2.28 -50.76
C SER A 230 7.79 -3.49 -50.83
N GLY A 231 7.53 -4.00 -52.05
CA GLY A 231 6.69 -5.19 -52.22
C GLY A 231 6.25 -5.42 -53.67
N ALA A 232 5.62 -6.56 -53.96
CA ALA A 232 5.04 -6.88 -55.23
C ALA A 232 3.84 -5.95 -55.53
N GLY A 233 4.07 -4.89 -56.30
CA GLY A 233 3.04 -3.91 -56.65
C GLY A 233 3.35 -3.24 -57.99
N GLY A 234 2.33 -2.73 -58.67
CA GLY A 234 2.48 -2.02 -59.95
C GLY A 234 3.16 -0.65 -59.78
N GLN A 235 3.24 0.11 -60.89
CA GLN A 235 3.96 1.38 -61.00
C GLN A 235 3.60 2.41 -59.89
N HIS A 236 2.41 2.33 -59.31
CA HIS A 236 1.95 3.24 -58.25
C HIS A 236 2.68 2.98 -56.88
N VAL A 237 2.96 1.72 -56.53
CA VAL A 237 3.63 1.35 -55.25
C VAL A 237 5.08 1.81 -55.27
N ASN A 238 5.74 1.81 -56.45
CA ASN A 238 7.15 2.16 -56.60
C ASN A 238 7.41 3.66 -56.78
N LYS A 239 6.36 4.48 -56.99
CA LYS A 239 6.50 5.93 -57.23
C LYS A 239 5.97 6.81 -56.10
N THR A 240 5.12 6.30 -55.21
CA THR A 240 4.47 7.07 -54.14
C THR A 240 5.01 6.68 -52.78
N ASP A 241 5.29 7.68 -51.91
CA ASP A 241 5.69 7.50 -50.54
C ASP A 241 4.47 7.18 -49.66
N SER A 242 3.88 5.99 -49.85
CA SER A 242 2.67 5.54 -49.14
C SER A 242 2.97 4.84 -47.81
N ALA A 243 4.17 4.32 -47.62
CA ALA A 243 4.59 3.72 -46.38
C ALA A 243 4.89 4.76 -45.29
N VAL A 244 4.53 4.45 -44.07
CA VAL A 244 4.67 5.36 -42.93
C VAL A 244 5.41 4.63 -41.81
N ARG A 245 6.44 5.29 -41.27
CA ARG A 245 7.15 4.90 -40.06
C ARG A 245 6.86 5.92 -38.97
N VAL A 246 6.35 5.46 -37.84
CA VAL A 246 6.10 6.30 -36.66
C VAL A 246 7.02 5.87 -35.53
N THR A 247 7.78 6.81 -35.01
CA THR A 247 8.66 6.61 -33.85
C THR A 247 8.13 7.40 -32.67
N HIS A 248 7.89 6.75 -31.57
CA HIS A 248 7.58 7.41 -30.30
C HIS A 248 8.88 7.76 -29.59
N LEU A 249 9.22 9.04 -29.53
CA LEU A 249 10.52 9.53 -29.04
C LEU A 249 10.83 9.13 -27.59
N PRO A 250 9.88 9.22 -26.62
CA PRO A 250 10.17 8.88 -25.23
C PRO A 250 10.45 7.39 -24.99
N THR A 251 9.78 6.49 -25.72
CA THR A 251 9.94 5.04 -25.53
C THR A 251 10.86 4.38 -26.56
N GLY A 252 11.19 5.07 -27.64
CA GLY A 252 11.96 4.53 -28.77
C GLY A 252 11.23 3.47 -29.60
N ILE A 253 9.91 3.24 -29.37
CA ILE A 253 9.14 2.25 -30.11
C ILE A 253 8.92 2.76 -31.54
N VAL A 254 9.21 1.90 -32.50
CA VAL A 254 9.03 2.18 -33.93
C VAL A 254 7.96 1.25 -34.51
N VAL A 255 7.08 1.81 -35.30
CA VAL A 255 6.05 1.07 -36.06
C VAL A 255 6.07 1.50 -37.52
N GLU A 256 6.12 0.54 -38.40
CA GLU A 256 6.01 0.74 -39.84
C GLU A 256 4.73 0.13 -40.37
N CYS A 257 4.06 0.83 -41.27
CA CYS A 257 2.85 0.35 -41.97
C CYS A 257 2.93 0.71 -43.43
N GLN A 258 2.78 -0.32 -44.28
CA GLN A 258 2.82 -0.20 -45.76
C GLN A 258 1.73 -1.01 -46.45
N ASP A 259 0.68 -1.41 -45.72
CA ASP A 259 -0.31 -2.38 -46.15
C ASP A 259 -1.34 -1.79 -47.15
N ASP A 260 -1.58 -0.47 -47.09
CA ASP A 260 -2.56 0.22 -47.96
C ASP A 260 -1.85 1.17 -48.92
N ARG A 261 -2.51 1.47 -50.03
CA ARG A 261 -2.06 2.47 -51.03
C ARG A 261 -2.18 3.90 -50.49
N SER A 262 -3.00 4.11 -49.46
CA SER A 262 -3.26 5.42 -48.85
C SER A 262 -2.33 5.65 -47.69
N GLN A 263 -1.47 6.66 -47.79
CA GLN A 263 -0.60 7.14 -46.71
C GLN A 263 -1.39 7.47 -45.44
N HIS A 264 -2.56 8.10 -45.55
CA HIS A 264 -3.41 8.45 -44.42
C HIS A 264 -3.91 7.21 -43.66
N LYS A 265 -4.30 6.16 -44.38
CA LYS A 265 -4.71 4.88 -43.76
C LYS A 265 -3.53 4.20 -43.07
N ASN A 266 -2.36 4.15 -43.72
CA ASN A 266 -1.15 3.60 -43.13
C ASN A 266 -0.72 4.37 -41.87
N ARG A 267 -0.82 5.71 -41.89
CA ARG A 267 -0.54 6.55 -40.71
C ARG A 267 -1.51 6.25 -39.57
N ALA A 268 -2.82 6.21 -39.82
CA ALA A 268 -3.81 5.91 -38.80
C ALA A 268 -3.59 4.52 -38.22
N ARG A 269 -3.28 3.52 -39.02
CA ARG A 269 -3.00 2.15 -38.58
C ARG A 269 -1.69 2.07 -37.82
N ALA A 270 -0.64 2.75 -38.23
CA ALA A 270 0.64 2.81 -37.52
C ALA A 270 0.47 3.44 -36.14
N LEU A 271 -0.31 4.52 -36.02
CA LEU A 271 -0.62 5.15 -34.72
C LEU A 271 -1.40 4.22 -33.80
N ALA A 272 -2.42 3.50 -34.33
CA ALA A 272 -3.18 2.53 -33.54
C ALA A 272 -2.30 1.37 -33.03
N ILE A 273 -1.42 0.83 -33.91
CA ILE A 273 -0.46 -0.22 -33.52
C ILE A 273 0.54 0.32 -32.48
N LEU A 274 1.01 1.55 -32.64
CA LEU A 274 1.94 2.19 -31.69
C LEU A 274 1.30 2.34 -30.32
N ALA A 275 0.06 2.85 -30.23
CA ALA A 275 -0.68 2.96 -28.97
C ALA A 275 -0.84 1.59 -28.30
N ALA A 276 -1.20 0.55 -29.05
CA ALA A 276 -1.32 -0.80 -28.53
C ALA A 276 0.03 -1.35 -28.01
N ARG A 277 1.14 -1.11 -28.71
CA ARG A 277 2.49 -1.53 -28.25
C ARG A 277 2.96 -0.80 -27.00
N ILE A 278 2.66 0.49 -26.90
CA ILE A 278 2.97 1.27 -25.69
C ILE A 278 2.18 0.74 -24.50
N LYS A 279 0.87 0.50 -24.68
CA LYS A 279 0.01 -0.07 -23.64
C LYS A 279 0.49 -1.47 -23.22
N ASP A 280 0.84 -2.33 -24.16
CA ASP A 280 1.38 -3.68 -23.88
C ASP A 280 2.70 -3.60 -23.07
N ARG A 281 3.58 -2.67 -23.43
CA ARG A 281 4.81 -2.44 -22.67
C ARG A 281 4.53 -1.99 -21.23
N GLN A 282 3.64 -1.02 -21.04
CA GLN A 282 3.24 -0.55 -19.71
C GLN A 282 2.63 -1.68 -18.86
N LEU A 283 1.78 -2.51 -19.46
CA LEU A 283 1.21 -3.68 -18.81
C LEU A 283 2.28 -4.68 -18.37
N ARG A 284 3.25 -4.97 -19.23
CA ARG A 284 4.37 -5.88 -18.91
C ARG A 284 5.25 -5.33 -17.80
N GLU A 285 5.55 -4.03 -17.82
CA GLU A 285 6.32 -3.36 -16.77
C GLU A 285 5.58 -3.41 -15.43
N GLN A 286 4.27 -3.14 -15.41
CA GLN A 286 3.43 -3.25 -14.22
C GLN A 286 3.39 -4.69 -13.69
N GLN A 287 3.18 -5.69 -14.58
CA GLN A 287 3.18 -7.10 -14.19
C GLN A 287 4.53 -7.55 -13.62
N ALA A 288 5.64 -7.08 -14.21
CA ALA A 288 6.98 -7.40 -13.73
C ALA A 288 7.21 -6.79 -12.33
N GLN A 289 6.77 -5.56 -12.08
CA GLN A 289 6.83 -4.93 -10.77
C GLN A 289 5.99 -5.69 -9.73
N LEU A 290 4.74 -6.03 -10.07
CA LEU A 290 3.87 -6.83 -9.20
C LEU A 290 4.47 -8.20 -8.88
N ALA A 291 5.07 -8.88 -9.88
CA ALA A 291 5.74 -10.16 -9.68
C ALA A 291 6.98 -10.04 -8.76
N ALA A 292 7.76 -8.98 -8.92
CA ALA A 292 8.91 -8.69 -8.05
C ALA A 292 8.47 -8.41 -6.61
N THR A 293 7.47 -7.57 -6.42
CA THR A 293 6.87 -7.27 -5.11
C THR A 293 6.32 -8.53 -4.45
N ARG A 294 5.54 -9.33 -5.19
CA ARG A 294 5.04 -10.62 -4.70
C ARG A 294 6.18 -11.51 -4.23
N LYS A 295 7.24 -11.66 -5.03
CA LYS A 295 8.40 -12.50 -4.67
C LYS A 295 9.08 -12.02 -3.38
N SER A 296 9.22 -10.71 -3.18
CA SER A 296 9.79 -10.15 -1.95
C SER A 296 8.92 -10.38 -0.73
N LEU A 297 7.58 -10.33 -0.88
CA LEU A 297 6.63 -10.53 0.21
C LEU A 297 6.53 -11.99 0.68
N ILE A 298 6.67 -12.95 -0.24
CA ILE A 298 6.45 -14.39 0.04
C ILE A 298 7.75 -15.07 0.49
N GLY A 299 8.93 -14.55 0.11
CA GLY A 299 10.21 -15.23 0.31
C GLY A 299 10.31 -16.53 -0.51
N SER A 300 10.98 -17.54 0.03
CA SER A 300 11.14 -18.86 -0.63
C SER A 300 9.91 -19.77 -0.49
N GLY A 301 8.98 -19.45 0.41
CA GLY A 301 7.85 -20.34 0.76
C GLY A 301 8.27 -21.56 1.57
N ASP A 302 9.51 -21.62 2.07
CA ASP A 302 9.97 -22.67 2.96
C ASP A 302 9.38 -22.49 4.36
N ARG A 303 9.09 -23.60 5.04
CA ARG A 303 8.58 -23.62 6.42
C ARG A 303 9.54 -23.01 7.45
N SER A 304 10.81 -22.78 7.08
CA SER A 304 11.80 -22.07 7.90
C SER A 304 11.58 -20.56 7.88
N GLU A 305 11.16 -20.00 6.74
CA GLU A 305 10.86 -18.58 6.54
C GLU A 305 9.40 -18.28 6.93
N ARG A 306 9.09 -18.46 8.21
CA ARG A 306 7.75 -18.24 8.73
C ARG A 306 7.62 -16.90 9.42
N ILE A 307 6.54 -16.19 9.15
CA ILE A 307 6.12 -15.03 9.95
C ILE A 307 5.28 -15.46 11.14
N ARG A 308 4.43 -16.51 10.96
CA ARG A 308 3.47 -16.94 11.99
C ARG A 308 3.38 -18.47 12.07
N THR A 309 3.17 -18.98 13.30
CA THR A 309 2.93 -20.39 13.54
C THR A 309 1.60 -20.61 14.25
N TYR A 310 0.79 -21.50 13.70
CA TYR A 310 -0.48 -21.99 14.24
C TYR A 310 -0.26 -23.38 14.84
N ASN A 311 -0.23 -23.47 16.17
CA ASN A 311 0.02 -24.71 16.90
C ASN A 311 -1.29 -25.25 17.49
N PHE A 312 -1.87 -26.23 16.83
CA PHE A 312 -3.15 -26.83 17.22
C PHE A 312 -3.09 -27.60 18.54
N PRO A 313 -2.07 -28.48 18.79
CA PRO A 313 -1.94 -29.19 20.07
C PRO A 313 -1.88 -28.27 21.28
N GLN A 314 -1.30 -27.07 21.14
CA GLN A 314 -1.15 -26.11 22.22
C GLN A 314 -2.21 -24.99 22.18
N GLY A 315 -3.10 -24.98 21.17
CA GLY A 315 -4.14 -23.97 21.03
C GLY A 315 -3.63 -22.54 20.90
N ARG A 316 -2.40 -22.35 20.36
CA ARG A 316 -1.74 -21.04 20.29
C ARG A 316 -1.35 -20.64 18.88
N VAL A 317 -1.31 -19.32 18.68
CA VAL A 317 -0.72 -18.68 17.50
C VAL A 317 0.45 -17.80 17.96
N THR A 318 1.60 -17.93 17.28
CA THR A 318 2.79 -17.13 17.58
C THR A 318 3.20 -16.37 16.34
N ASP A 319 3.24 -15.03 16.42
CA ASP A 319 3.88 -14.17 15.42
C ASP A 319 5.35 -13.97 15.78
N HIS A 320 6.24 -14.43 14.89
CA HIS A 320 7.66 -14.47 15.16
C HIS A 320 8.36 -13.13 14.94
N ARG A 321 7.73 -12.19 14.25
CA ARG A 321 8.30 -10.85 14.00
C ARG A 321 8.36 -10.01 15.29
N ILE A 322 7.31 -10.11 16.09
CA ILE A 322 7.16 -9.36 17.34
C ILE A 322 7.16 -10.26 18.58
N ASN A 323 7.46 -11.56 18.41
CA ASN A 323 7.43 -12.57 19.47
C ASN A 323 6.11 -12.62 20.28
N LEU A 324 4.99 -12.25 19.66
CA LEU A 324 3.66 -12.29 20.29
C LEU A 324 3.08 -13.70 20.22
N THR A 325 2.65 -14.22 21.36
CA THR A 325 1.97 -15.52 21.46
C THR A 325 0.60 -15.37 22.08
N LEU A 326 -0.45 -15.79 21.37
CA LEU A 326 -1.84 -15.77 21.81
C LEU A 326 -2.40 -17.18 21.90
N TYR A 327 -3.04 -17.50 23.02
CA TYR A 327 -3.68 -18.80 23.27
C TYR A 327 -5.16 -18.78 22.87
N LYS A 328 -5.43 -18.23 21.66
CA LYS A 328 -6.76 -18.01 21.09
C LYS A 328 -6.82 -18.53 19.65
N LEU A 329 -6.25 -19.73 19.41
CA LEU A 329 -6.12 -20.28 18.05
C LEU A 329 -7.48 -20.39 17.33
N ARG A 330 -8.54 -20.81 18.03
CA ARG A 330 -9.86 -21.01 17.42
C ARG A 330 -10.50 -19.68 17.04
N GLU A 331 -10.44 -18.72 17.93
CA GLU A 331 -10.95 -17.37 17.74
C GLU A 331 -10.25 -16.68 16.56
N ILE A 332 -8.93 -16.82 16.49
CA ILE A 332 -8.12 -16.27 15.39
C ILE A 332 -8.53 -16.93 14.06
N LEU A 333 -8.66 -18.26 14.00
CA LEU A 333 -9.13 -18.96 12.80
C LEU A 333 -10.58 -18.63 12.45
N ASP A 334 -11.34 -18.11 13.40
CA ASP A 334 -12.70 -17.60 13.23
C ASP A 334 -12.77 -16.10 12.86
N GLY A 335 -11.60 -15.50 12.57
CA GLY A 335 -11.47 -14.15 12.07
C GLY A 335 -11.27 -13.07 13.14
N GLU A 336 -10.83 -13.41 14.37
CA GLU A 336 -10.46 -12.43 15.39
C GLU A 336 -8.98 -12.06 15.29
N LEU A 337 -8.65 -11.22 14.28
CA LEU A 337 -7.26 -10.84 14.00
C LEU A 337 -6.84 -9.49 14.60
N ASP A 338 -7.77 -8.71 15.17
CA ASP A 338 -7.51 -7.33 15.57
C ASP A 338 -6.36 -7.20 16.56
N GLU A 339 -6.24 -8.11 17.55
CA GLU A 339 -5.16 -8.09 18.53
C GLU A 339 -3.80 -8.28 17.87
N LEU A 340 -3.68 -9.23 16.92
CA LEU A 340 -2.46 -9.47 16.16
C LEU A 340 -2.10 -8.31 15.23
N ILE A 341 -3.08 -7.83 14.47
CA ILE A 341 -2.89 -6.75 13.50
C ILE A 341 -2.55 -5.45 14.20
N SER A 342 -3.20 -5.14 15.32
CA SER A 342 -2.94 -3.92 16.08
C SER A 342 -1.55 -3.94 16.71
N ALA A 343 -1.09 -5.08 17.20
CA ALA A 343 0.27 -5.23 17.74
C ALA A 343 1.34 -5.05 16.64
N LEU A 344 1.12 -5.64 15.45
CA LEU A 344 2.02 -5.47 14.31
C LEU A 344 2.04 -4.03 13.78
N ALA A 345 0.88 -3.38 13.74
CA ALA A 345 0.79 -1.98 13.34
C ALA A 345 1.51 -1.05 14.33
N ALA A 346 1.40 -1.33 15.63
CA ALA A 346 2.10 -0.57 16.67
C ALA A 346 3.62 -0.72 16.56
N GLU A 347 4.13 -1.95 16.35
CA GLU A 347 5.56 -2.21 16.14
C GLU A 347 6.08 -1.50 14.89
N HIS A 348 5.37 -1.62 13.77
CA HIS A 348 5.73 -0.92 12.54
C HIS A 348 5.78 0.60 12.71
N GLN A 349 4.82 1.17 13.44
CA GLN A 349 4.83 2.60 13.78
C GLN A 349 6.05 2.96 14.65
N ALA A 350 6.40 2.12 15.61
CA ALA A 350 7.57 2.33 16.46
C ALA A 350 8.88 2.29 15.65
N GLU A 351 9.01 1.36 14.71
CA GLU A 351 10.16 1.28 13.78
C GLU A 351 10.25 2.53 12.90
N GLN A 352 9.15 2.97 12.32
CA GLN A 352 9.11 4.20 11.51
C GLN A 352 9.48 5.44 12.32
N LEU A 353 9.02 5.54 13.58
CA LEU A 353 9.40 6.63 14.48
C LEU A 353 10.89 6.60 14.81
N ALA A 354 11.47 5.42 15.01
CA ALA A 354 12.89 5.25 15.26
C ALA A 354 13.72 5.70 14.04
N GLN A 355 13.33 5.30 12.82
CA GLN A 355 13.97 5.72 11.58
C GLN A 355 13.93 7.25 11.39
N LEU A 356 12.76 7.86 11.59
CA LEU A 356 12.64 9.33 11.53
C LEU A 356 13.51 10.03 12.58
N ALA A 357 13.70 9.41 13.76
CA ALA A 357 14.56 9.94 14.78
C ALA A 357 16.06 9.84 14.43
N GLU A 358 16.47 8.80 13.70
CA GLU A 358 17.84 8.59 13.22
C GLU A 358 18.16 9.53 12.04
N GLU A 359 17.26 9.64 11.05
CA GLU A 359 17.40 10.59 9.94
C GLU A 359 17.53 12.05 10.43
N ALA A 360 16.77 12.40 11.49
CA ALA A 360 16.83 13.73 12.10
C ALA A 360 18.12 13.95 12.94
N SER A 361 18.92 12.90 13.20
CA SER A 361 20.16 12.95 13.98
C SER A 361 21.40 12.89 13.07
N SER A 362 21.21 12.61 11.78
CA SER A 362 22.30 12.62 10.80
C SER A 362 22.55 14.07 10.36
N PRO A 363 23.81 14.56 10.40
CA PRO A 363 24.18 15.94 10.15
C PRO A 363 24.04 16.35 8.69
#